data_74e68411b9916e1df484a4554d4e1073
#
_entry.id   74e68411b9916e1df484a4554d4e1073
#
_cell.length_a   1.000
_cell.length_b   1.000
_cell.length_c   1.000
_cell.angle_alpha   90.00
_cell.angle_beta   90.00
_cell.angle_gamma   90.00
#
_symmetry.space_group_name_H-M   'P 1'
#
loop_
_entity.id
_entity.type
_entity.pdbx_description
1 polymer ?
#
loop_
_entity_poly.entity_id
_entity_poly.type
_entity_poly.pdbx_seq_one_letter_code
_entity_poly.pdbx_strand_id
1 'polypeptide(L)'
;MISNSNVFGNKGVLEIKFIGRGGLGAKSAGEILATVAFKSGFYIQAFPEYGAERTGAPVKSFVRISNREIRTHTSITNPDVVVVLDQTLTESINVTEGLSNEGIMILNAKDENFKEKIDNFKGRIFFVDASGIALKTIGRNIPNTPVLGAIARVFPIFKLDVIKDAMEEEFKMKLSKDLIEKNKEAVEIAYNETREVKN
;
A
#
# COMPACT_ATOMS: atom_id res chain seq x y z
N MET A 1 3.57 -13.73 6.36
CA MET A 1 4.59 -12.70 6.70
C MET A 1 5.88 -13.01 5.97
N ILE A 2 6.60 -11.97 5.58
CA ILE A 2 7.91 -12.09 4.93
C ILE A 2 8.97 -11.90 6.01
N SER A 3 10.02 -12.75 6.01
CA SER A 3 11.11 -12.59 6.99
C SER A 3 11.89 -11.31 6.70
N ASN A 4 12.30 -10.59 7.74
CA ASN A 4 13.05 -9.32 7.62
C ASN A 4 14.34 -9.44 6.79
N SER A 5 14.96 -10.63 6.75
CA SER A 5 16.19 -10.90 5.99
C SER A 5 15.98 -10.97 4.48
N ASN A 6 14.72 -11.09 4.00
CA ASN A 6 14.44 -11.30 2.57
C ASN A 6 13.60 -10.19 1.92
N VAL A 7 13.31 -9.11 2.64
CA VAL A 7 12.41 -8.03 2.14
C VAL A 7 12.97 -7.31 0.92
N PHE A 8 14.29 -7.14 0.85
CA PHE A 8 14.94 -6.41 -0.24
C PHE A 8 15.42 -7.33 -1.38
N GLY A 9 15.23 -8.65 -1.25
CA GLY A 9 15.68 -9.63 -2.22
C GLY A 9 17.16 -9.45 -2.61
N ASN A 10 17.55 -10.03 -3.73
CA ASN A 10 18.92 -9.90 -4.25
C ASN A 10 19.24 -8.48 -4.77
N LYS A 11 18.22 -7.66 -5.06
CA LYS A 11 18.41 -6.30 -5.57
C LYS A 11 18.84 -5.32 -4.48
N GLY A 12 18.60 -5.63 -3.20
CA GLY A 12 18.81 -4.71 -2.07
C GLY A 12 17.83 -3.53 -2.05
N VAL A 13 16.74 -3.62 -2.84
CA VAL A 13 15.72 -2.58 -2.99
C VAL A 13 14.36 -3.25 -3.05
N LEU A 14 13.37 -2.66 -2.37
CA LEU A 14 11.96 -3.02 -2.44
C LEU A 14 11.22 -1.94 -3.24
N GLU A 15 10.58 -2.32 -4.33
CA GLU A 15 9.83 -1.44 -5.22
C GLU A 15 8.33 -1.71 -5.10
N ILE A 16 7.57 -0.70 -4.67
CA ILE A 16 6.13 -0.79 -4.39
C ILE A 16 5.37 0.15 -5.31
N LYS A 17 4.35 -0.38 -6.00
CA LYS A 17 3.41 0.38 -6.82
C LYS A 17 2.06 0.43 -6.12
N PHE A 18 1.56 1.63 -5.83
CA PHE A 18 0.19 1.86 -5.38
C PHE A 18 -0.69 2.20 -6.57
N ILE A 19 -1.87 1.59 -6.65
CA ILE A 19 -2.86 1.85 -7.68
C ILE A 19 -4.19 2.15 -7.00
N GLY A 20 -4.81 3.27 -7.34
CA GLY A 20 -6.13 3.65 -6.83
C GLY A 20 -6.87 4.53 -7.82
N ARG A 21 -8.11 4.89 -7.51
CA ARG A 21 -8.81 5.96 -8.23
C ARG A 21 -8.49 7.30 -7.59
N GLY A 22 -8.58 8.37 -8.36
CA GLY A 22 -8.45 9.73 -7.84
C GLY A 22 -9.39 9.95 -6.65
N GLY A 23 -8.83 10.45 -5.54
CA GLY A 23 -9.54 10.65 -4.26
C GLY A 23 -9.39 9.52 -3.23
N LEU A 24 -8.92 8.32 -3.59
CA LEU A 24 -8.71 7.21 -2.64
C LEU A 24 -7.37 7.26 -1.89
N GLY A 25 -6.51 8.22 -2.22
CA GLY A 25 -5.29 8.51 -1.47
C GLY A 25 -4.10 7.59 -1.77
N ALA A 26 -3.99 7.03 -2.98
CA ALA A 26 -2.84 6.22 -3.39
C ALA A 26 -1.50 6.96 -3.23
N LYS A 27 -1.47 8.26 -3.59
CA LYS A 27 -0.30 9.14 -3.38
C LYS A 27 0.03 9.25 -1.89
N SER A 28 -0.95 9.61 -1.05
CA SER A 28 -0.75 9.80 0.38
C SER A 28 -0.30 8.50 1.08
N ALA A 29 -0.84 7.35 0.69
CA ALA A 29 -0.40 6.05 1.22
C ALA A 29 1.09 5.82 0.93
N GLY A 30 1.54 6.10 -0.30
CA GLY A 30 2.95 6.00 -0.68
C GLY A 30 3.84 6.97 0.11
N GLU A 31 3.44 8.23 0.29
CA GLU A 31 4.19 9.25 1.04
C GLU A 31 4.33 8.88 2.52
N ILE A 32 3.24 8.40 3.15
CA ILE A 32 3.29 7.93 4.55
C ILE A 32 4.20 6.71 4.67
N LEU A 33 4.09 5.73 3.77
CA LEU A 33 4.96 4.56 3.79
C LEU A 33 6.45 4.94 3.62
N ALA A 34 6.75 5.89 2.74
CA ALA A 34 8.11 6.42 2.60
C ALA A 34 8.62 7.06 3.90
N THR A 35 7.78 7.85 4.59
CA THR A 35 8.10 8.42 5.90
C THR A 35 8.36 7.33 6.95
N VAL A 36 7.53 6.29 6.99
CA VAL A 36 7.71 5.12 7.87
C VAL A 36 9.04 4.41 7.60
N ALA A 37 9.37 4.17 6.33
CA ALA A 37 10.62 3.53 5.95
C ALA A 37 11.84 4.41 6.32
N PHE A 38 11.76 5.72 6.10
CA PHE A 38 12.81 6.66 6.50
C PHE A 38 13.04 6.65 8.02
N LYS A 39 11.96 6.73 8.81
CA LYS A 39 12.03 6.62 10.29
C LYS A 39 12.58 5.28 10.77
N SER A 40 12.43 4.23 9.95
CA SER A 40 12.98 2.89 10.21
C SER A 40 14.45 2.76 9.76
N GLY A 41 15.09 3.84 9.29
CA GLY A 41 16.51 3.87 8.93
C GLY A 41 16.81 3.45 7.49
N PHE A 42 15.81 3.43 6.60
CA PHE A 42 15.98 3.09 5.18
C PHE A 42 16.12 4.32 4.31
N TYR A 43 16.79 4.16 3.17
CA TYR A 43 16.77 5.14 2.07
C TYR A 43 15.48 4.99 1.29
N ILE A 44 14.89 6.12 0.88
CA ILE A 44 13.60 6.14 0.20
C ILE A 44 13.59 7.02 -1.05
N GLN A 45 12.75 6.64 -2.01
CA GLN A 45 12.24 7.53 -3.05
C GLN A 45 10.72 7.30 -3.16
N ALA A 46 9.94 8.36 -3.17
CA ALA A 46 8.51 8.30 -3.40
C ALA A 46 8.14 9.32 -4.47
N PHE A 47 7.37 8.90 -5.46
CA PHE A 47 6.95 9.75 -6.57
C PHE A 47 5.62 9.30 -7.16
N PRO A 48 4.71 10.23 -7.47
CA PRO A 48 3.49 9.93 -8.20
C PRO A 48 3.78 9.77 -9.69
N GLU A 49 2.98 8.98 -10.39
CA GLU A 49 2.91 9.02 -11.85
C GLU A 49 1.88 10.09 -12.22
N TYR A 50 2.36 11.16 -12.87
CA TYR A 50 1.50 12.21 -13.37
C TYR A 50 0.87 11.78 -14.71
N GLY A 51 -0.43 11.60 -14.72
CA GLY A 51 -1.25 11.36 -15.90
C GLY A 51 -2.31 12.44 -16.06
N ALA A 52 -3.19 12.29 -17.05
CA ALA A 52 -4.38 13.15 -17.17
C ALA A 52 -5.30 12.91 -15.96
N GLU A 53 -5.12 13.68 -14.89
CA GLU A 53 -5.89 13.57 -13.65
C GLU A 53 -7.36 13.92 -13.93
N ARG A 54 -8.20 12.89 -13.95
CA ARG A 54 -9.65 13.02 -13.92
C ARG A 54 -10.17 12.30 -12.70
N THR A 55 -11.16 12.89 -12.04
CA THR A 55 -11.85 12.24 -10.91
C THR A 55 -12.29 10.82 -11.32
N GLY A 56 -11.86 9.81 -10.56
CA GLY A 56 -12.16 8.40 -10.84
C GLY A 56 -11.21 7.69 -11.81
N ALA A 57 -10.30 8.41 -12.49
CA ALA A 57 -9.27 7.77 -13.32
C ALA A 57 -8.24 7.01 -12.43
N PRO A 58 -7.62 5.95 -12.96
CA PRO A 58 -6.54 5.26 -12.25
C PRO A 58 -5.37 6.21 -11.96
N VAL A 59 -4.92 6.25 -10.71
CA VAL A 59 -3.76 7.00 -10.25
C VAL A 59 -2.75 6.00 -9.72
N LYS A 60 -1.49 6.17 -10.10
CA LYS A 60 -0.38 5.37 -9.60
C LYS A 60 0.56 6.22 -8.77
N SER A 61 1.14 5.64 -7.74
CA SER A 61 2.29 6.20 -7.05
C SER A 61 3.28 5.08 -6.73
N PHE A 62 4.54 5.46 -6.60
CA PHE A 62 5.62 4.52 -6.45
C PHE A 62 6.46 4.86 -5.22
N VAL A 63 6.90 3.82 -4.53
CA VAL A 63 7.84 3.93 -3.41
C VAL A 63 8.97 2.94 -3.64
N ARG A 64 10.19 3.44 -3.56
CA ARG A 64 11.42 2.65 -3.57
C ARG A 64 12.08 2.75 -2.21
N ILE A 65 12.37 1.61 -1.59
CA ILE A 65 12.93 1.51 -0.24
C ILE A 65 14.20 0.65 -0.33
N SER A 66 15.29 1.09 0.31
CA SER A 66 16.57 0.39 0.24
C SER A 66 17.32 0.49 1.56
N ASN A 67 18.14 -0.51 1.84
CA ASN A 67 19.10 -0.50 2.95
C ASN A 67 20.41 0.27 2.61
N ARG A 68 20.53 0.77 1.38
CA ARG A 68 21.67 1.56 0.88
C ARG A 68 21.18 2.73 0.04
N GLU A 69 22.06 3.70 -0.21
CA GLU A 69 21.76 4.88 -1.02
C GLU A 69 21.15 4.51 -2.39
N ILE A 70 20.04 5.15 -2.74
CA ILE A 70 19.35 4.96 -4.01
C ILE A 70 19.87 5.99 -5.01
N ARG A 71 20.59 5.53 -6.04
CA ARG A 71 21.18 6.39 -7.07
C ARG A 71 20.43 6.34 -8.40
N THR A 72 19.43 5.46 -8.51
CA THR A 72 18.63 5.36 -9.73
C THR A 72 17.46 6.35 -9.70
N HIS A 73 17.15 6.94 -10.86
CA HIS A 73 16.01 7.82 -11.06
C HIS A 73 15.06 7.31 -12.14
N THR A 74 15.21 6.05 -12.54
CA THR A 74 14.33 5.41 -13.54
C THR A 74 12.96 5.12 -12.95
N SER A 75 11.94 5.07 -13.81
CA SER A 75 10.60 4.62 -13.43
C SER A 75 10.61 3.17 -12.93
N ILE A 76 9.69 2.82 -12.05
CA ILE A 76 9.47 1.45 -11.59
C ILE A 76 8.55 0.77 -12.61
N THR A 77 9.10 -0.13 -13.41
CA THR A 77 8.35 -0.92 -14.40
C THR A 77 8.03 -2.33 -13.91
N ASN A 78 8.88 -2.88 -13.03
CA ASN A 78 8.74 -4.22 -12.49
C ASN A 78 8.73 -4.15 -10.95
N PRO A 79 7.60 -3.73 -10.33
CA PRO A 79 7.50 -3.64 -8.88
C PRO A 79 7.58 -5.02 -8.23
N ASP A 80 8.09 -5.08 -7.00
CA ASP A 80 8.06 -6.28 -6.17
C ASP A 80 6.70 -6.44 -5.47
N VAL A 81 6.02 -5.31 -5.25
CA VAL A 81 4.72 -5.25 -4.58
C VAL A 81 3.77 -4.33 -5.33
N VAL A 82 2.53 -4.77 -5.50
CA VAL A 82 1.43 -3.92 -5.97
C VAL A 82 0.37 -3.80 -4.88
N VAL A 83 0.01 -2.58 -4.54
CA VAL A 83 -1.04 -2.26 -3.57
C VAL A 83 -2.22 -1.64 -4.31
N VAL A 84 -3.37 -2.31 -4.32
CA VAL A 84 -4.57 -1.87 -5.06
C VAL A 84 -5.60 -1.35 -4.07
N LEU A 85 -5.92 -0.06 -4.15
CA LEU A 85 -6.86 0.61 -3.24
C LEU A 85 -8.32 0.49 -3.67
N ASP A 86 -8.60 -0.04 -4.85
CA ASP A 86 -9.95 -0.24 -5.38
C ASP A 86 -10.00 -1.52 -6.21
N GLN A 87 -10.71 -2.53 -5.71
CA GLN A 87 -10.85 -3.82 -6.40
C GLN A 87 -11.48 -3.71 -7.79
N THR A 88 -12.30 -2.68 -8.06
CA THR A 88 -12.93 -2.51 -9.39
C THR A 88 -11.91 -2.22 -10.49
N LEU A 89 -10.69 -1.81 -10.13
CA LEU A 89 -9.60 -1.61 -11.09
C LEU A 89 -9.14 -2.92 -11.74
N THR A 90 -9.33 -4.07 -11.07
CA THR A 90 -9.02 -5.38 -11.66
C THR A 90 -9.87 -5.70 -12.91
N GLU A 91 -10.99 -4.99 -13.09
CA GLU A 91 -11.88 -5.13 -14.25
C GLU A 91 -11.47 -4.24 -15.44
N SER A 92 -10.77 -3.15 -15.16
CA SER A 92 -10.53 -2.09 -16.14
C SER A 92 -9.07 -1.96 -16.59
N ILE A 93 -8.14 -2.42 -15.77
CA ILE A 93 -6.71 -2.37 -16.07
C ILE A 93 -6.01 -3.66 -15.59
N ASN A 94 -4.86 -3.97 -16.20
CA ASN A 94 -4.00 -5.03 -15.68
C ASN A 94 -3.24 -4.52 -14.44
N VAL A 95 -3.80 -4.79 -13.23
CA VAL A 95 -3.19 -4.37 -11.96
C VAL A 95 -1.88 -5.12 -11.67
N THR A 96 -1.66 -6.28 -12.28
CA THR A 96 -0.44 -7.10 -12.13
C THR A 96 0.65 -6.75 -13.12
N GLU A 97 0.44 -5.76 -13.98
CA GLU A 97 1.43 -5.35 -14.98
C GLU A 97 2.80 -5.07 -14.35
N GLY A 98 3.82 -5.78 -14.83
CA GLY A 98 5.19 -5.71 -14.33
C GLY A 98 5.47 -6.51 -13.06
N LEU A 99 4.44 -7.01 -12.37
CA LEU A 99 4.61 -7.83 -11.16
C LEU A 99 5.00 -9.27 -11.55
N SER A 100 6.10 -9.78 -10.99
CA SER A 100 6.53 -11.15 -11.25
C SER A 100 5.65 -12.16 -10.50
N ASN A 101 5.73 -13.44 -10.88
CA ASN A 101 5.06 -14.53 -10.16
C ASN A 101 5.62 -14.78 -8.74
N GLU A 102 6.73 -14.17 -8.38
CA GLU A 102 7.27 -14.15 -7.01
C GLU A 102 6.83 -12.88 -6.24
N GLY A 103 6.17 -11.96 -6.92
CA GLY A 103 5.71 -10.68 -6.37
C GLY A 103 4.53 -10.83 -5.41
N ILE A 104 4.17 -9.72 -4.81
CA ILE A 104 3.11 -9.64 -3.81
C ILE A 104 2.06 -8.64 -4.25
N MET A 105 0.80 -9.03 -4.13
CA MET A 105 -0.33 -8.12 -4.26
C MET A 105 -1.00 -7.93 -2.91
N ILE A 106 -1.31 -6.68 -2.56
CA ILE A 106 -2.15 -6.32 -1.42
C ILE A 106 -3.37 -5.60 -1.99
N LEU A 107 -4.56 -6.15 -1.77
CA LEU A 107 -5.79 -5.66 -2.37
C LEU A 107 -6.79 -5.19 -1.32
N ASN A 108 -7.32 -3.98 -1.50
CA ASN A 108 -8.50 -3.53 -0.79
C ASN A 108 -9.72 -4.23 -1.40
N ALA A 109 -10.19 -5.30 -0.75
CA ALA A 109 -11.33 -6.09 -1.15
C ALA A 109 -12.06 -6.65 0.06
N LYS A 110 -13.39 -6.73 -0.04
CA LYS A 110 -14.26 -7.27 1.02
C LYS A 110 -14.19 -8.78 1.12
N ASP A 111 -14.03 -9.45 -0.01
CA ASP A 111 -14.03 -10.91 -0.16
C ASP A 111 -13.08 -11.32 -1.30
N GLU A 112 -13.05 -12.61 -1.61
CA GLU A 112 -12.15 -13.20 -2.61
C GLU A 112 -12.72 -13.22 -4.05
N ASN A 113 -13.83 -12.53 -4.35
CA ASN A 113 -14.46 -12.51 -5.68
C ASN A 113 -13.55 -11.91 -6.78
N PHE A 114 -12.50 -11.21 -6.40
CA PHE A 114 -11.48 -10.69 -7.32
C PHE A 114 -10.60 -11.78 -7.97
N LYS A 115 -10.56 -13.00 -7.41
CA LYS A 115 -9.65 -14.08 -7.88
C LYS A 115 -9.82 -14.38 -9.37
N GLU A 116 -11.05 -14.48 -9.85
CA GLU A 116 -11.34 -14.77 -11.26
C GLU A 116 -10.78 -13.72 -12.23
N LYS A 117 -10.53 -12.50 -11.75
CA LYS A 117 -10.05 -11.37 -12.55
C LYS A 117 -8.54 -11.24 -12.60
N ILE A 118 -7.85 -11.99 -11.74
CA ILE A 118 -6.39 -11.98 -11.63
C ILE A 118 -5.81 -13.40 -11.61
N ASP A 119 -6.51 -14.36 -12.21
CA ASP A 119 -6.20 -15.80 -12.22
C ASP A 119 -4.82 -16.15 -12.82
N ASN A 120 -4.29 -15.30 -13.71
CA ASN A 120 -2.97 -15.48 -14.30
C ASN A 120 -1.81 -15.12 -13.37
N PHE A 121 -2.07 -14.47 -12.23
CA PHE A 121 -1.04 -14.13 -11.27
C PHE A 121 -0.81 -15.27 -10.29
N LYS A 122 0.44 -15.75 -10.18
CA LYS A 122 0.82 -16.90 -9.34
C LYS A 122 1.55 -16.49 -8.05
N GLY A 123 1.80 -15.20 -7.86
CA GLY A 123 2.41 -14.66 -6.65
C GLY A 123 1.48 -14.68 -5.44
N ARG A 124 1.95 -14.12 -4.34
CA ARG A 124 1.18 -14.08 -3.09
C ARG A 124 0.18 -12.92 -3.12
N ILE A 125 -1.04 -13.21 -2.71
CA ILE A 125 -2.11 -12.21 -2.66
C ILE A 125 -2.60 -12.09 -1.22
N PHE A 126 -2.62 -10.85 -0.74
CA PHE A 126 -3.23 -10.48 0.54
C PHE A 126 -4.39 -9.53 0.27
N PHE A 127 -5.42 -9.59 1.11
CA PHE A 127 -6.56 -8.69 1.01
C PHE A 127 -7.08 -8.27 2.37
N VAL A 128 -7.75 -7.13 2.38
CA VAL A 128 -8.42 -6.54 3.55
C VAL A 128 -9.54 -5.61 3.07
N ASP A 129 -10.66 -5.56 3.79
CA ASP A 129 -11.74 -4.58 3.52
C ASP A 129 -11.37 -3.20 4.08
N ALA A 130 -10.32 -2.59 3.50
CA ALA A 130 -9.84 -1.27 3.90
C ALA A 130 -10.91 -0.18 3.74
N SER A 131 -11.77 -0.28 2.72
CA SER A 131 -12.91 0.61 2.51
C SER A 131 -13.97 0.48 3.60
N GLY A 132 -14.37 -0.74 3.95
CA GLY A 132 -15.32 -1.00 5.02
C GLY A 132 -14.79 -0.56 6.38
N ILE A 133 -13.50 -0.80 6.67
CA ILE A 133 -12.83 -0.32 7.87
C ILE A 133 -12.85 1.21 7.93
N ALA A 134 -12.44 1.90 6.84
CA ALA A 134 -12.45 3.35 6.78
C ALA A 134 -13.85 3.95 6.99
N LEU A 135 -14.87 3.37 6.38
CA LEU A 135 -16.26 3.80 6.57
C LEU A 135 -16.72 3.66 8.02
N LYS A 136 -16.37 2.58 8.71
CA LYS A 136 -16.76 2.32 10.10
C LYS A 136 -16.03 3.23 11.09
N THR A 137 -14.73 3.47 10.90
CA THR A 137 -13.90 4.22 11.86
C THR A 137 -13.86 5.71 11.53
N ILE A 138 -13.56 6.06 10.28
CA ILE A 138 -13.31 7.43 9.82
C ILE A 138 -14.60 8.10 9.31
N GLY A 139 -15.61 7.29 8.92
CA GLY A 139 -16.86 7.78 8.34
C GLY A 139 -16.77 8.15 6.86
N ARG A 140 -15.67 7.81 6.17
CA ARG A 140 -15.44 8.08 4.75
C ARG A 140 -14.74 6.91 4.09
N ASN A 141 -15.05 6.66 2.80
CA ASN A 141 -14.36 5.65 2.01
C ASN A 141 -12.98 6.18 1.54
N ILE A 142 -12.01 6.17 2.44
CA ILE A 142 -10.62 6.59 2.16
C ILE A 142 -9.69 5.46 2.66
N PRO A 143 -9.42 4.42 1.83
CA PRO A 143 -8.72 3.21 2.25
C PRO A 143 -7.20 3.39 2.43
N ASN A 144 -6.65 4.57 2.15
CA ASN A 144 -5.21 4.84 2.14
C ASN A 144 -4.51 4.56 3.48
N THR A 145 -5.15 4.86 4.61
CA THR A 145 -4.56 4.61 5.92
C THR A 145 -4.75 3.16 6.38
N PRO A 146 -5.95 2.54 6.29
CA PRO A 146 -6.09 1.13 6.61
C PRO A 146 -5.15 0.22 5.81
N VAL A 147 -4.91 0.50 4.53
CA VAL A 147 -4.03 -0.33 3.70
C VAL A 147 -2.58 -0.36 4.20
N LEU A 148 -2.14 0.69 4.94
CA LEU A 148 -0.83 0.69 5.60
C LEU A 148 -0.75 -0.37 6.71
N GLY A 149 -1.84 -0.64 7.40
CA GLY A 149 -1.96 -1.76 8.35
C GLY A 149 -1.75 -3.11 7.66
N ALA A 150 -2.36 -3.30 6.48
CA ALA A 150 -2.14 -4.49 5.69
C ALA A 150 -0.68 -4.63 5.25
N ILE A 151 -0.03 -3.54 4.84
CA ILE A 151 1.39 -3.53 4.48
C ILE A 151 2.25 -3.93 5.69
N ALA A 152 1.98 -3.41 6.89
CA ALA A 152 2.69 -3.80 8.11
C ALA A 152 2.52 -5.28 8.45
N ARG A 153 1.32 -5.84 8.20
CA ARG A 153 1.05 -7.26 8.40
C ARG A 153 1.87 -8.15 7.49
N VAL A 154 2.03 -7.74 6.24
CA VAL A 154 2.79 -8.49 5.21
C VAL A 154 4.29 -8.30 5.39
N PHE A 155 4.73 -7.10 5.74
CA PHE A 155 6.12 -6.69 5.89
C PHE A 155 6.42 -6.22 7.32
N PRO A 156 6.84 -7.10 8.24
CA PRO A 156 7.09 -6.75 9.66
C PRO A 156 8.20 -5.72 9.90
N ILE A 157 8.99 -5.38 8.87
CA ILE A 157 9.97 -4.28 8.95
C ILE A 157 9.29 -2.92 9.15
N PHE A 158 8.02 -2.78 8.70
CA PHE A 158 7.20 -1.59 8.93
C PHE A 158 6.40 -1.76 10.21
N LYS A 159 6.97 -1.35 11.33
CA LYS A 159 6.34 -1.49 12.65
C LYS A 159 5.07 -0.65 12.73
N LEU A 160 4.03 -1.21 13.31
CA LEU A 160 2.71 -0.59 13.43
C LEU A 160 2.77 0.76 14.15
N ASP A 161 3.57 0.86 15.23
CA ASP A 161 3.73 2.09 16.00
C ASP A 161 4.39 3.19 15.16
N VAL A 162 5.42 2.85 14.37
CA VAL A 162 6.07 3.82 13.46
C VAL A 162 5.11 4.31 12.38
N ILE A 163 4.19 3.46 11.91
CA ILE A 163 3.12 3.88 10.98
C ILE A 163 2.18 4.88 11.65
N LYS A 164 1.72 4.58 12.88
CA LYS A 164 0.84 5.47 13.64
C LYS A 164 1.47 6.84 13.89
N ASP A 165 2.75 6.86 14.25
CA ASP A 165 3.51 8.10 14.47
C ASP A 165 3.68 8.91 13.18
N ALA A 166 4.04 8.26 12.08
CA ALA A 166 4.19 8.92 10.78
C ALA A 166 2.86 9.52 10.28
N MET A 167 1.75 8.81 10.50
CA MET A 167 0.42 9.31 10.18
C MET A 167 0.02 10.52 11.03
N GLU A 168 0.32 10.50 12.32
CA GLU A 168 0.04 11.63 13.21
C GLU A 168 0.80 12.88 12.74
N GLU A 169 2.08 12.74 12.41
CA GLU A 169 2.86 13.85 11.86
C GLU A 169 2.29 14.40 10.55
N GLU A 170 1.89 13.53 9.63
CA GLU A 170 1.32 13.93 8.35
C GLU A 170 -0.03 14.65 8.51
N PHE A 171 -0.84 14.23 9.50
CA PHE A 171 -2.22 14.69 9.64
C PHE A 171 -2.44 15.76 10.71
N LYS A 172 -1.49 16.00 11.63
CA LYS A 172 -1.66 16.93 12.76
C LYS A 172 -2.06 18.36 12.36
N MET A 173 -1.68 18.82 11.17
CA MET A 173 -2.03 20.12 10.64
C MET A 173 -3.29 20.12 9.77
N LYS A 174 -3.83 18.94 9.43
CA LYS A 174 -4.90 18.76 8.45
C LYS A 174 -6.19 18.23 9.07
N LEU A 175 -6.08 17.47 10.16
CA LEU A 175 -7.19 16.74 10.78
C LEU A 175 -7.28 17.03 12.28
N SER A 176 -8.48 16.85 12.84
CA SER A 176 -8.69 16.90 14.28
C SER A 176 -8.00 15.71 14.97
N LYS A 177 -7.67 15.86 16.26
CA LYS A 177 -7.10 14.78 17.07
C LYS A 177 -7.98 13.52 17.06
N ASP A 178 -9.29 13.67 17.20
CA ASP A 178 -10.25 12.55 17.14
C ASP A 178 -10.15 11.79 15.80
N LEU A 179 -10.05 12.52 14.69
CA LEU A 179 -9.95 11.89 13.38
C LEU A 179 -8.58 11.22 13.15
N ILE A 180 -7.52 11.74 13.75
CA ILE A 180 -6.20 11.09 13.74
C ILE A 180 -6.27 9.76 14.51
N GLU A 181 -6.85 9.73 15.69
CA GLU A 181 -7.00 8.50 16.48
C GLU A 181 -7.86 7.45 15.75
N LYS A 182 -8.96 7.87 15.10
CA LYS A 182 -9.77 6.98 14.24
C LYS A 182 -8.98 6.40 13.07
N ASN A 183 -8.07 7.16 12.48
CA ASN A 183 -7.18 6.66 11.44
C ASN A 183 -6.16 5.64 11.99
N LYS A 184 -5.62 5.87 13.19
CA LYS A 184 -4.73 4.89 13.87
C LYS A 184 -5.46 3.59 14.20
N GLU A 185 -6.70 3.69 14.68
CA GLU A 185 -7.58 2.54 14.91
C GLU A 185 -7.82 1.75 13.60
N ALA A 186 -8.11 2.46 12.51
CA ALA A 186 -8.32 1.85 11.20
C ALA A 186 -7.10 1.05 10.72
N VAL A 187 -5.89 1.57 10.93
CA VAL A 187 -4.63 0.86 10.62
C VAL A 187 -4.51 -0.43 11.45
N GLU A 188 -4.82 -0.37 12.74
CA GLU A 188 -4.71 -1.52 13.65
C GLU A 188 -5.73 -2.63 13.30
N ILE A 189 -6.97 -2.25 13.00
CA ILE A 189 -8.00 -3.18 12.53
C ILE A 189 -7.54 -3.85 11.23
N ALA A 190 -7.06 -3.09 10.26
CA ALA A 190 -6.61 -3.62 8.98
C ALA A 190 -5.40 -4.56 9.13
N TYR A 191 -4.47 -4.25 10.03
CA TYR A 191 -3.36 -5.14 10.37
C TYR A 191 -3.85 -6.50 10.84
N ASN A 192 -4.87 -6.52 11.71
CA ASN A 192 -5.42 -7.75 12.29
C ASN A 192 -6.31 -8.52 11.31
N GLU A 193 -7.05 -7.83 10.44
CA GLU A 193 -8.00 -8.42 9.51
C GLU A 193 -7.40 -8.81 8.16
N THR A 194 -6.16 -8.43 7.88
CA THR A 194 -5.48 -8.80 6.62
C THR A 194 -5.31 -10.31 6.51
N ARG A 195 -5.75 -10.87 5.40
CA ARG A 195 -5.73 -12.31 5.09
C ARG A 195 -4.90 -12.58 3.86
N GLU A 196 -4.24 -13.74 3.84
CA GLU A 196 -3.60 -14.27 2.64
C GLU A 196 -4.59 -15.19 1.91
N VAL A 197 -4.69 -15.01 0.61
CA VAL A 197 -5.46 -15.92 -0.25
C VAL A 197 -4.77 -17.27 -0.24
N LYS A 198 -5.50 -18.32 0.11
CA LYS A 198 -5.02 -19.69 0.01
C LYS A 198 -5.21 -20.17 -1.43
N ASN A 199 -4.13 -20.56 -2.09
CA ASN A 199 -4.16 -21.28 -3.37
C ASN A 199 -4.64 -22.71 -3.18
#